data_d76133abb2fd8b4cee54c217e6a8055e
#
_entry.id   d76133abb2fd8b4cee54c217e6a8055e
#
_cell.length_a   1.000
_cell.length_b   1.000
_cell.length_c   1.000
_cell.angle_alpha   90.00
_cell.angle_beta   90.00
_cell.angle_gamma   90.00
#
_symmetry.space_group_name_H-M   'P 1'
#
loop_
_entity.id
_entity.type
_entity.pdbx_description
1 polymer ?
#
loop_
_entity_poly.entity_id
_entity_poly.type
_entity_poly.pdbx_seq_one_letter_code
_entity_poly.pdbx_strand_id
1 'polypeptide(L)'
;MKNNKNLQAPPERPAIGMPRVLRAQQPDREARAFLRLANISSSLRPAEDYSLPRLRQGWRLAALALGRNPPVRSVTEQMIDGPGGAIALRIFKPDNATQPQPAFTWFFGGGFIIGDLDTADGICRSIALAANCIVIAVRYRLAPEHDLSAGRADALAALEWVAKNGEQLGIDTTRLAIGGDSAGGNLCAAVAQESLRRGGPALSLQVLVYPATELVDRFPSYVENAYGRTLLTDHAVQWIERTLAPSLDTLDLLDPWYSPRRNPDMHDLAPAVIVSAGFDPIRDDGLDYAARLRADDVPVELLHYRGQFHGFLNFDSVNGASRDALQRIGDALKGAFARQPAADRTIEIADRMPRKHSRLRCTADELATSTLTTWVVTERWGIVLFRLLSPKASKVCGLLIKPWFLPTAMMRRKAISGLDRMAARQTWPTEKNCTVNP
;
A
#
# COMPACT_ATOMS: atom_id res chain seq x y z
N MET A 1 30.48 14.22 9.27
CA MET A 1 29.06 13.88 9.14
C MET A 1 28.22 15.07 9.52
N LYS A 2 27.76 15.86 8.56
CA LYS A 2 26.97 17.06 8.82
C LYS A 2 25.51 16.65 8.86
N ASN A 3 25.02 16.38 10.07
CA ASN A 3 23.59 16.18 10.37
C ASN A 3 22.88 17.55 10.36
N ASN A 4 22.63 18.09 9.18
CA ASN A 4 21.76 19.24 9.02
C ASN A 4 20.83 18.99 7.83
N LYS A 5 20.02 17.93 7.93
CA LYS A 5 18.78 17.91 7.14
C LYS A 5 17.86 18.91 7.83
N ASN A 6 17.86 20.14 7.35
CA ASN A 6 16.98 21.20 7.80
C ASN A 6 15.54 20.66 7.75
N LEU A 7 14.90 20.62 8.91
CA LEU A 7 13.45 20.56 8.99
C LEU A 7 12.92 21.86 8.39
N GLN A 8 12.85 21.94 7.06
CA GLN A 8 12.18 23.06 6.42
C GLN A 8 10.71 22.97 6.82
N ALA A 9 10.15 24.11 7.20
CA ALA A 9 8.71 24.21 7.34
C ALA A 9 8.10 23.79 5.99
N PRO A 10 7.07 22.92 6.00
CA PRO A 10 6.42 22.55 4.75
C PRO A 10 5.96 23.83 4.06
N PRO A 11 5.98 23.87 2.71
CA PRO A 11 5.38 24.98 1.98
C PRO A 11 3.97 25.22 2.51
N GLU A 12 3.53 26.48 2.57
CA GLU A 12 2.18 26.80 3.01
C GLU A 12 1.19 25.92 2.24
N ARG A 13 0.50 25.06 2.98
CA ARG A 13 -0.43 24.09 2.38
C ARG A 13 -1.65 24.87 1.91
N PRO A 14 -2.11 24.68 0.68
CA PRO A 14 -3.38 25.25 0.29
C PRO A 14 -4.45 24.74 1.25
N ALA A 15 -5.23 25.65 1.82
CA ALA A 15 -6.24 25.34 2.84
C ALA A 15 -7.39 24.45 2.29
N ILE A 16 -7.54 24.38 0.98
CA ILE A 16 -8.62 23.67 0.29
C ILE A 16 -8.29 22.19 0.16
N GLY A 17 -9.19 21.33 0.66
CA GLY A 17 -9.10 19.88 0.45
C GLY A 17 -8.09 19.12 1.31
N MET A 18 -7.42 19.78 2.26
CA MET A 18 -6.54 19.09 3.23
C MET A 18 -7.33 18.52 4.41
N PRO A 19 -6.88 17.38 5.00
CA PRO A 19 -7.51 16.85 6.20
C PRO A 19 -7.51 17.86 7.35
N ARG A 20 -8.65 17.99 8.05
CA ARG A 20 -8.78 18.84 9.23
C ARG A 20 -8.03 18.28 10.44
N VAL A 21 -8.01 16.94 10.53
CA VAL A 21 -7.32 16.21 11.60
C VAL A 21 -6.32 15.25 10.98
N LEU A 22 -5.04 15.48 11.22
CA LEU A 22 -3.96 14.72 10.60
C LEU A 22 -3.82 13.31 11.19
N ARG A 23 -4.07 13.12 12.50
CA ARG A 23 -4.15 11.80 13.11
C ARG A 23 -5.17 11.75 14.23
N ALA A 24 -5.66 10.57 14.54
CA ALA A 24 -6.48 10.30 15.71
C ALA A 24 -5.64 10.42 17.00
N GLN A 25 -6.28 10.50 18.17
CA GLN A 25 -5.56 10.48 19.45
C GLN A 25 -4.82 9.16 19.69
N GLN A 26 -5.37 8.08 19.15
CA GLN A 26 -4.78 6.73 19.21
C GLN A 26 -5.06 5.99 17.90
N PRO A 27 -4.21 5.01 17.53
CA PRO A 27 -4.52 4.13 16.42
C PRO A 27 -5.86 3.41 16.61
N ASP A 28 -6.51 3.03 15.52
CA ASP A 28 -7.71 2.20 15.55
C ASP A 28 -7.46 0.92 16.35
N ARG A 29 -8.51 0.32 16.93
CA ARG A 29 -8.37 -0.84 17.83
C ARG A 29 -7.61 -2.00 17.21
N GLU A 30 -7.94 -2.34 15.96
CA GLU A 30 -7.26 -3.42 15.23
C GLU A 30 -5.80 -3.07 14.95
N ALA A 31 -5.54 -1.84 14.51
CA ALA A 31 -4.19 -1.31 14.30
C ALA A 31 -3.38 -1.35 15.60
N ARG A 32 -3.95 -0.90 16.72
CA ARG A 32 -3.31 -0.89 18.02
C ARG A 32 -2.99 -2.30 18.53
N ALA A 33 -3.92 -3.25 18.37
CA ALA A 33 -3.69 -4.64 18.74
C ALA A 33 -2.55 -5.25 17.92
N PHE A 34 -2.55 -5.01 16.60
CA PHE A 34 -1.48 -5.46 15.71
C PHE A 34 -0.13 -4.83 16.06
N LEU A 35 -0.07 -3.50 16.22
CA LEU A 35 1.16 -2.77 16.52
C LEU A 35 1.78 -3.20 17.88
N ARG A 36 0.96 -3.55 18.89
CA ARG A 36 1.48 -4.11 20.14
C ARG A 36 2.26 -5.42 19.90
N LEU A 37 1.73 -6.31 19.06
CA LEU A 37 2.39 -7.57 18.72
C LEU A 37 3.67 -7.33 17.89
N ALA A 38 3.60 -6.47 16.91
CA ALA A 38 4.74 -6.11 16.06
C ALA A 38 5.87 -5.46 16.89
N ASN A 39 5.53 -4.55 17.81
CA ASN A 39 6.51 -3.88 18.67
C ASN A 39 7.17 -4.83 19.67
N ILE A 40 6.45 -5.82 20.22
CA ILE A 40 7.06 -6.86 21.04
C ILE A 40 8.10 -7.63 20.25
N SER A 41 7.77 -8.03 19.02
CA SER A 41 8.71 -8.75 18.14
C SER A 41 9.96 -7.93 17.81
N SER A 42 9.79 -6.64 17.45
CA SER A 42 10.91 -5.76 17.13
C SER A 42 11.75 -5.37 18.34
N SER A 43 11.16 -5.31 19.55
CA SER A 43 11.89 -5.07 20.80
C SER A 43 12.79 -6.25 21.19
N LEU A 44 12.42 -7.48 20.82
CA LEU A 44 13.25 -8.66 21.06
C LEU A 44 14.46 -8.72 20.14
N ARG A 45 14.30 -8.25 18.91
CA ARG A 45 15.38 -8.17 17.93
C ARG A 45 15.07 -7.10 16.87
N PRO A 46 15.80 -5.98 16.87
CA PRO A 46 15.64 -4.90 15.90
C PRO A 46 15.89 -5.36 14.46
N ALA A 47 15.27 -4.69 13.50
CA ALA A 47 15.39 -5.03 12.07
C ALA A 47 16.85 -4.95 11.57
N GLU A 48 17.62 -4.02 12.09
CA GLU A 48 19.03 -3.79 11.78
C GLU A 48 19.97 -4.95 12.16
N ASP A 49 19.53 -5.83 13.08
CA ASP A 49 20.28 -7.03 13.48
C ASP A 49 20.12 -8.19 12.51
N TYR A 50 19.26 -8.04 11.51
CA TYR A 50 19.05 -9.07 10.50
C TYR A 50 19.85 -8.75 9.23
N SER A 51 20.40 -9.80 8.60
CA SER A 51 20.91 -9.66 7.24
C SER A 51 19.78 -9.33 6.27
N LEU A 52 20.07 -8.56 5.22
CA LEU A 52 19.08 -8.16 4.22
C LEU A 52 18.26 -9.35 3.63
N PRO A 53 18.86 -10.51 3.29
CA PRO A 53 18.08 -11.66 2.84
C PRO A 53 17.07 -12.16 3.88
N ARG A 54 17.43 -12.12 5.18
CA ARG A 54 16.50 -12.50 6.26
C ARG A 54 15.37 -11.49 6.44
N LEU A 55 15.64 -10.19 6.30
CA LEU A 55 14.61 -9.16 6.34
C LEU A 55 13.63 -9.32 5.17
N ARG A 56 14.13 -9.52 3.96
CA ARG A 56 13.29 -9.79 2.78
C ARG A 56 12.42 -11.04 2.98
N GLN A 57 13.03 -12.11 3.48
CA GLN A 57 12.27 -13.34 3.80
C GLN A 57 11.23 -13.11 4.90
N GLY A 58 11.59 -12.41 5.97
CA GLY A 58 10.67 -12.06 7.06
C GLY A 58 9.48 -11.24 6.59
N TRP A 59 9.72 -10.22 5.77
CA TRP A 59 8.65 -9.39 5.18
C TRP A 59 7.72 -10.19 4.27
N ARG A 60 8.30 -11.03 3.40
CA ARG A 60 7.55 -11.96 2.55
C ARG A 60 6.65 -12.89 3.36
N LEU A 61 7.18 -13.51 4.42
CA LEU A 61 6.42 -14.39 5.30
C LEU A 61 5.32 -13.65 6.05
N ALA A 62 5.58 -12.42 6.50
CA ALA A 62 4.58 -11.58 7.15
C ALA A 62 3.43 -11.23 6.19
N ALA A 63 3.73 -10.84 4.96
CA ALA A 63 2.71 -10.57 3.94
C ALA A 63 1.86 -11.82 3.63
N LEU A 64 2.49 -12.98 3.45
CA LEU A 64 1.78 -14.26 3.24
C LEU A 64 0.94 -14.68 4.45
N ALA A 65 1.40 -14.41 5.67
CA ALA A 65 0.66 -14.74 6.89
C ALA A 65 -0.51 -13.78 7.15
N LEU A 66 -0.33 -12.49 6.93
CA LEU A 66 -1.24 -11.44 7.40
C LEU A 66 -2.07 -10.79 6.29
N GLY A 67 -1.68 -11.00 5.03
CA GLY A 67 -2.49 -10.66 3.86
C GLY A 67 -3.57 -11.72 3.61
N ARG A 68 -4.73 -11.30 3.08
CA ARG A 68 -5.72 -12.22 2.53
C ARG A 68 -5.26 -12.63 1.14
N ASN A 69 -5.53 -13.89 0.78
CA ASN A 69 -5.28 -14.37 -0.57
C ASN A 69 -6.61 -14.87 -1.16
N PRO A 70 -7.52 -13.95 -1.54
CA PRO A 70 -8.79 -14.35 -2.13
C PRO A 70 -8.52 -15.08 -3.46
N PRO A 71 -9.32 -16.11 -3.80
CA PRO A 71 -9.17 -16.82 -5.06
C PRO A 71 -9.49 -15.87 -6.21
N VAL A 72 -8.65 -15.87 -7.24
CA VAL A 72 -8.87 -15.24 -8.54
C VAL A 72 -8.87 -16.33 -9.61
N ARG A 73 -9.34 -16.01 -10.82
CA ARG A 73 -9.43 -16.97 -11.93
C ARG A 73 -8.09 -17.60 -12.28
N SER A 74 -7.06 -16.79 -12.39
CA SER A 74 -5.70 -17.27 -12.65
C SER A 74 -4.64 -16.30 -12.12
N VAL A 75 -3.49 -16.86 -11.79
CA VAL A 75 -2.25 -16.13 -11.51
C VAL A 75 -1.17 -16.75 -12.36
N THR A 76 -0.55 -15.96 -13.22
CA THR A 76 0.53 -16.39 -14.12
C THR A 76 1.72 -15.47 -14.00
N GLU A 77 2.91 -15.95 -14.31
CA GLU A 77 4.10 -15.13 -14.41
C GLU A 77 4.54 -15.03 -15.86
N GLN A 78 4.95 -13.83 -16.26
CA GLN A 78 5.48 -13.50 -17.58
C GLN A 78 6.83 -12.82 -17.39
N MET A 79 7.87 -13.32 -18.07
CA MET A 79 9.14 -12.62 -18.19
C MET A 79 9.09 -11.70 -19.39
N ILE A 80 9.55 -10.47 -19.20
CA ILE A 80 9.69 -9.47 -20.26
C ILE A 80 11.12 -8.97 -20.31
N ASP A 81 11.55 -8.47 -21.47
CA ASP A 81 12.84 -7.81 -21.60
C ASP A 81 12.77 -6.42 -20.95
N GLY A 82 13.73 -6.14 -20.08
CA GLY A 82 13.88 -4.85 -19.40
C GLY A 82 15.24 -4.22 -19.68
N PRO A 83 15.46 -2.96 -19.27
CA PRO A 83 16.67 -2.19 -19.57
C PRO A 83 17.94 -2.74 -18.90
N GLY A 84 17.82 -3.59 -17.90
CA GLY A 84 18.95 -4.20 -17.20
C GLY A 84 18.84 -5.70 -17.07
N GLY A 85 18.02 -6.35 -17.88
CA GLY A 85 17.75 -7.79 -17.84
C GLY A 85 16.25 -8.09 -17.80
N ALA A 86 15.91 -9.36 -17.62
CA ALA A 86 14.52 -9.78 -17.63
C ALA A 86 13.76 -9.29 -16.38
N ILE A 87 12.54 -8.77 -16.57
CA ILE A 87 11.62 -8.34 -15.53
C ILE A 87 10.49 -9.37 -15.42
N ALA A 88 10.23 -9.85 -14.21
CA ALA A 88 9.09 -10.73 -13.96
C ALA A 88 7.82 -9.91 -13.67
N LEU A 89 6.77 -10.20 -14.42
CA LEU A 89 5.42 -9.69 -14.18
C LEU A 89 4.56 -10.83 -13.61
N ARG A 90 3.80 -10.56 -12.54
CA ARG A 90 2.78 -11.49 -12.06
C ARG A 90 1.40 -10.93 -12.38
N ILE A 91 0.62 -11.70 -13.12
CA ILE A 91 -0.64 -11.28 -13.74
C ILE A 91 -1.79 -11.99 -13.01
N PHE A 92 -2.69 -11.20 -12.45
CA PHE A 92 -3.86 -11.65 -11.72
C PHE A 92 -5.11 -11.36 -12.55
N LYS A 93 -5.85 -12.41 -12.96
CA LYS A 93 -7.12 -12.25 -13.68
C LYS A 93 -8.29 -12.51 -12.72
N PRO A 94 -9.30 -11.63 -12.66
CA PRO A 94 -10.47 -11.82 -11.80
C PRO A 94 -11.36 -12.98 -12.28
N ASP A 95 -12.30 -13.44 -11.44
CA ASP A 95 -13.16 -14.59 -11.74
C ASP A 95 -14.10 -14.37 -12.93
N ASN A 96 -14.65 -13.16 -13.06
CA ASN A 96 -15.65 -12.81 -14.08
C ASN A 96 -15.04 -12.05 -15.26
N ALA A 97 -13.89 -12.53 -15.77
CA ALA A 97 -13.21 -11.86 -16.87
C ALA A 97 -13.99 -11.97 -18.19
N THR A 98 -14.48 -10.84 -18.69
CA THR A 98 -14.86 -10.66 -20.10
C THR A 98 -13.70 -10.03 -20.84
N GLN A 99 -13.44 -10.47 -22.06
CA GLN A 99 -12.33 -9.96 -22.88
C GLN A 99 -12.83 -8.83 -23.79
N PRO A 100 -12.01 -7.79 -24.04
CA PRO A 100 -10.79 -7.38 -23.33
C PRO A 100 -11.10 -6.64 -22.03
N GLN A 101 -10.18 -6.74 -21.04
CA GLN A 101 -10.34 -6.10 -19.71
C GLN A 101 -9.38 -4.93 -19.52
N PRO A 102 -9.75 -3.91 -18.71
CA PRO A 102 -8.79 -2.90 -18.29
C PRO A 102 -7.68 -3.50 -17.45
N ALA A 103 -6.54 -2.82 -17.36
CA ALA A 103 -5.42 -3.29 -16.56
C ALA A 103 -4.91 -2.25 -15.57
N PHE A 104 -4.46 -2.75 -14.41
CA PHE A 104 -3.85 -1.98 -13.34
C PHE A 104 -2.46 -2.55 -13.02
N THR A 105 -1.42 -1.75 -13.24
CA THR A 105 -0.04 -2.13 -12.94
C THR A 105 0.33 -1.68 -11.54
N TRP A 106 0.86 -2.61 -10.71
CA TRP A 106 1.19 -2.39 -9.31
C TRP A 106 2.68 -2.47 -9.04
N PHE A 107 3.20 -1.46 -8.33
CA PHE A 107 4.56 -1.41 -7.81
C PHE A 107 4.51 -1.57 -6.28
N PHE A 108 5.14 -2.62 -5.76
CA PHE A 108 5.12 -2.89 -4.31
C PHE A 108 6.02 -1.93 -3.54
N GLY A 109 5.69 -1.71 -2.25
CA GLY A 109 6.48 -0.96 -1.31
C GLY A 109 7.64 -1.74 -0.69
N GLY A 110 8.40 -1.08 0.19
CA GLY A 110 9.49 -1.69 0.95
C GLY A 110 10.79 -0.87 0.93
N GLY A 111 10.69 0.46 0.87
CA GLY A 111 11.83 1.38 0.95
C GLY A 111 12.83 1.21 -0.21
N PHE A 112 12.43 0.68 -1.34
CA PHE A 112 13.26 0.30 -2.49
C PHE A 112 14.27 -0.81 -2.20
N ILE A 113 14.22 -1.44 -1.02
CA ILE A 113 15.20 -2.40 -0.51
C ILE A 113 14.57 -3.79 -0.31
N ILE A 114 13.35 -3.84 0.21
CA ILE A 114 12.60 -5.08 0.49
C ILE A 114 11.34 -5.15 -0.34
N GLY A 115 10.67 -6.28 -0.26
CA GLY A 115 9.46 -6.55 -1.06
C GLY A 115 9.75 -7.43 -2.28
N ASP A 116 8.72 -8.05 -2.77
CA ASP A 116 8.69 -8.80 -4.03
C ASP A 116 7.24 -9.08 -4.47
N LEU A 117 7.06 -9.90 -5.52
CA LEU A 117 5.73 -10.27 -6.02
C LEU A 117 4.86 -10.97 -4.97
N ASP A 118 5.46 -11.70 -4.02
CA ASP A 118 4.70 -12.38 -2.97
C ASP A 118 4.19 -11.40 -1.90
N THR A 119 4.90 -10.28 -1.69
CA THR A 119 4.44 -9.24 -0.77
C THR A 119 3.24 -8.48 -1.32
N ALA A 120 3.13 -8.36 -2.65
CA ALA A 120 2.01 -7.73 -3.33
C ALA A 120 0.82 -8.67 -3.61
N ASP A 121 0.99 -9.99 -3.45
CA ASP A 121 0.02 -11.00 -3.93
C ASP A 121 -1.39 -10.78 -3.38
N GLY A 122 -1.54 -10.58 -2.07
CA GLY A 122 -2.83 -10.35 -1.43
C GLY A 122 -3.52 -9.06 -1.86
N ILE A 123 -2.74 -7.97 -1.97
CA ILE A 123 -3.21 -6.66 -2.44
C ILE A 123 -3.71 -6.77 -3.88
N CYS A 124 -2.89 -7.35 -4.77
CA CYS A 124 -3.22 -7.47 -6.19
C CYS A 124 -4.47 -8.32 -6.43
N ARG A 125 -4.63 -9.45 -5.71
CA ARG A 125 -5.84 -10.26 -5.78
C ARG A 125 -7.08 -9.50 -5.32
N SER A 126 -6.96 -8.79 -4.21
CA SER A 126 -8.07 -8.02 -3.64
C SER A 126 -8.50 -6.90 -4.59
N ILE A 127 -7.54 -6.18 -5.20
CA ILE A 127 -7.83 -5.14 -6.19
C ILE A 127 -8.39 -5.75 -7.47
N ALA A 128 -7.85 -6.86 -7.97
CA ALA A 128 -8.36 -7.51 -9.19
C ALA A 128 -9.85 -7.86 -9.06
N LEU A 129 -10.26 -8.41 -7.91
CA LEU A 129 -11.66 -8.72 -7.62
C LEU A 129 -12.50 -7.45 -7.41
N ALA A 130 -12.00 -6.49 -6.61
CA ALA A 130 -12.73 -5.27 -6.32
C ALA A 130 -12.91 -4.40 -7.56
N ALA A 131 -11.91 -4.26 -8.41
CA ALA A 131 -11.97 -3.45 -9.63
C ALA A 131 -12.53 -4.22 -10.84
N ASN A 132 -12.60 -5.54 -10.79
CA ASN A 132 -12.89 -6.41 -11.94
C ASN A 132 -11.97 -6.08 -13.14
N CYS A 133 -10.66 -6.04 -12.90
CA CYS A 133 -9.63 -5.74 -13.90
C CYS A 133 -8.45 -6.72 -13.79
N ILE A 134 -7.64 -6.79 -14.83
CA ILE A 134 -6.36 -7.52 -14.77
C ILE A 134 -5.38 -6.68 -13.94
N VAL A 135 -4.78 -7.28 -12.89
CA VAL A 135 -3.74 -6.61 -12.11
C VAL A 135 -2.39 -7.23 -12.44
N ILE A 136 -1.37 -6.39 -12.60
CA ILE A 136 -0.02 -6.78 -12.99
C ILE A 136 0.96 -6.26 -11.96
N ALA A 137 1.53 -7.14 -11.11
CA ALA A 137 2.59 -6.77 -10.20
C ALA A 137 3.95 -6.86 -10.90
N VAL A 138 4.80 -5.86 -10.71
CA VAL A 138 6.10 -5.74 -11.37
C VAL A 138 7.22 -6.04 -10.38
N ARG A 139 8.11 -7.00 -10.72
CA ARG A 139 9.33 -7.24 -9.98
C ARG A 139 10.44 -6.32 -10.49
N TYR A 140 10.47 -5.11 -10.01
CA TYR A 140 11.52 -4.16 -10.32
C TYR A 140 12.78 -4.41 -9.47
N ARG A 141 13.96 -4.00 -9.95
CA ARG A 141 15.24 -4.14 -9.25
C ARG A 141 15.30 -3.29 -7.99
N LEU A 142 15.92 -3.84 -6.95
CA LEU A 142 16.01 -3.26 -5.62
C LEU A 142 17.45 -2.87 -5.25
N ALA A 143 17.55 -1.88 -4.35
CA ALA A 143 18.80 -1.55 -3.67
C ALA A 143 19.08 -2.56 -2.53
N PRO A 144 20.34 -2.70 -2.10
CA PRO A 144 21.52 -2.01 -2.58
C PRO A 144 22.17 -2.67 -3.81
N GLU A 145 21.64 -3.81 -4.31
CA GLU A 145 22.21 -4.53 -5.44
C GLU A 145 22.16 -3.70 -6.73
N HIS A 146 21.19 -2.81 -6.82
CA HIS A 146 21.01 -1.88 -7.93
C HIS A 146 20.69 -0.49 -7.36
N ASP A 147 21.02 0.55 -8.08
CA ASP A 147 20.65 1.91 -7.73
C ASP A 147 19.14 2.18 -7.93
N LEU A 148 18.68 3.32 -7.43
CA LEU A 148 17.27 3.67 -7.55
C LEU A 148 16.81 3.91 -8.98
N SER A 149 17.71 4.27 -9.92
CA SER A 149 17.38 4.47 -11.33
C SER A 149 16.99 3.18 -12.01
N ALA A 150 17.62 2.06 -11.61
CA ALA A 150 17.34 0.75 -12.17
C ALA A 150 15.89 0.29 -11.93
N GLY A 151 15.40 0.42 -10.69
CA GLY A 151 14.01 0.05 -10.35
C GLY A 151 12.97 0.93 -11.07
N ARG A 152 13.27 2.22 -11.25
CA ARG A 152 12.42 3.16 -11.99
C ARG A 152 12.37 2.83 -13.47
N ALA A 153 13.53 2.54 -14.06
CA ALA A 153 13.61 2.14 -15.45
C ALA A 153 12.83 0.84 -15.72
N ASP A 154 12.90 -0.13 -14.79
CA ASP A 154 12.13 -1.37 -14.87
C ASP A 154 10.61 -1.11 -14.77
N ALA A 155 10.19 -0.24 -13.86
CA ALA A 155 8.79 0.11 -13.66
C ALA A 155 8.19 0.78 -14.92
N LEU A 156 8.93 1.71 -15.52
CA LEU A 156 8.53 2.37 -16.75
C LEU A 156 8.49 1.37 -17.94
N ALA A 157 9.53 0.56 -18.09
CA ALA A 157 9.59 -0.45 -19.14
C ALA A 157 8.44 -1.46 -19.04
N ALA A 158 8.05 -1.84 -17.82
CA ALA A 158 6.90 -2.71 -17.60
C ALA A 158 5.59 -2.07 -18.04
N LEU A 159 5.36 -0.79 -17.74
CA LEU A 159 4.18 -0.05 -18.22
C LEU A 159 4.15 0.04 -19.74
N GLU A 160 5.26 0.42 -20.37
CA GLU A 160 5.40 0.51 -21.82
C GLU A 160 5.16 -0.86 -22.49
N TRP A 161 5.69 -1.92 -21.88
CA TRP A 161 5.47 -3.28 -22.37
C TRP A 161 3.99 -3.69 -22.28
N VAL A 162 3.31 -3.39 -21.17
CA VAL A 162 1.88 -3.68 -21.00
C VAL A 162 1.05 -2.92 -22.03
N ALA A 163 1.35 -1.66 -22.28
CA ALA A 163 0.67 -0.86 -23.30
C ALA A 163 0.84 -1.43 -24.71
N LYS A 164 2.04 -1.92 -25.02
CA LYS A 164 2.38 -2.45 -26.35
C LYS A 164 1.88 -3.88 -26.58
N ASN A 165 1.93 -4.72 -25.54
CA ASN A 165 1.74 -6.18 -25.67
C ASN A 165 0.51 -6.70 -24.92
N GLY A 166 -0.22 -5.85 -24.20
CA GLY A 166 -1.29 -6.25 -23.29
C GLY A 166 -2.45 -6.97 -23.99
N GLU A 167 -2.71 -6.69 -25.26
CA GLU A 167 -3.77 -7.36 -26.05
C GLU A 167 -3.59 -8.88 -26.05
N GLN A 168 -2.35 -9.39 -26.10
CA GLN A 168 -2.04 -10.83 -26.03
C GLN A 168 -2.45 -11.46 -24.70
N LEU A 169 -2.57 -10.65 -23.65
CA LEU A 169 -3.03 -11.04 -22.33
C LEU A 169 -4.54 -10.84 -22.14
N GLY A 170 -5.23 -10.32 -23.14
CA GLY A 170 -6.65 -9.94 -23.09
C GLY A 170 -6.87 -8.61 -22.39
N ILE A 171 -5.89 -7.70 -22.44
CA ILE A 171 -5.97 -6.36 -21.86
C ILE A 171 -6.49 -5.38 -22.92
N ASP A 172 -7.40 -4.52 -22.52
CA ASP A 172 -7.74 -3.31 -23.24
C ASP A 172 -6.71 -2.23 -22.92
N THR A 173 -5.75 -2.06 -23.83
CA THR A 173 -4.63 -1.13 -23.65
C THR A 173 -5.03 0.35 -23.73
N THR A 174 -6.28 0.65 -24.00
CA THR A 174 -6.85 2.01 -23.91
C THR A 174 -7.35 2.37 -22.52
N ARG A 175 -7.36 1.38 -21.59
CA ARG A 175 -7.83 1.52 -20.21
C ARG A 175 -6.77 1.00 -19.25
N LEU A 176 -5.70 1.77 -19.09
CA LEU A 176 -4.57 1.45 -18.23
C LEU A 176 -4.58 2.36 -17.00
N ALA A 177 -4.21 1.80 -15.86
CA ALA A 177 -3.95 2.54 -14.63
C ALA A 177 -2.70 1.98 -13.95
N ILE A 178 -2.07 2.80 -13.11
CA ILE A 178 -0.90 2.39 -12.32
C ILE A 178 -1.08 2.71 -10.85
N GLY A 179 -0.38 1.99 -9.99
CA GLY A 179 -0.41 2.28 -8.56
C GLY A 179 0.72 1.60 -7.80
N GLY A 180 0.84 1.99 -6.54
CA GLY A 180 1.82 1.39 -5.65
C GLY A 180 1.71 1.92 -4.24
N ASP A 181 2.37 1.22 -3.31
CA ASP A 181 2.40 1.59 -1.91
C ASP A 181 3.80 2.03 -1.47
N SER A 182 3.91 3.06 -0.62
CA SER A 182 5.18 3.52 -0.05
C SER A 182 6.21 3.89 -1.13
N ALA A 183 7.35 3.21 -1.19
CA ALA A 183 8.33 3.31 -2.27
C ALA A 183 7.74 2.99 -3.65
N GLY A 184 6.80 2.03 -3.72
CA GLY A 184 6.04 1.74 -4.95
C GLY A 184 5.11 2.89 -5.34
N GLY A 185 4.59 3.64 -4.37
CA GLY A 185 3.86 4.88 -4.60
C GLY A 185 4.74 5.99 -5.19
N ASN A 186 6.01 6.07 -4.77
CA ASN A 186 7.00 6.94 -5.40
C ASN A 186 7.22 6.53 -6.87
N LEU A 187 7.43 5.23 -7.14
CA LEU A 187 7.58 4.73 -8.51
C LEU A 187 6.34 5.04 -9.36
N CYS A 188 5.14 4.86 -8.80
CA CYS A 188 3.90 5.19 -9.49
C CYS A 188 3.86 6.66 -9.93
N ALA A 189 4.13 7.60 -9.01
CA ALA A 189 4.14 9.03 -9.30
C ALA A 189 5.21 9.40 -10.35
N ALA A 190 6.44 8.89 -10.19
CA ALA A 190 7.54 9.15 -11.11
C ALA A 190 7.24 8.58 -12.52
N VAL A 191 6.73 7.35 -12.59
CA VAL A 191 6.38 6.71 -13.88
C VAL A 191 5.21 7.42 -14.56
N ALA A 192 4.20 7.89 -13.82
CA ALA A 192 3.10 8.66 -14.38
C ALA A 192 3.60 9.95 -15.04
N GLN A 193 4.46 10.70 -14.35
CA GLN A 193 5.06 11.94 -14.86
C GLN A 193 5.95 11.68 -16.08
N GLU A 194 6.82 10.69 -16.00
CA GLU A 194 7.76 10.36 -17.09
C GLU A 194 7.04 9.80 -18.31
N SER A 195 5.98 8.99 -18.12
CA SER A 195 5.14 8.49 -19.21
C SER A 195 4.47 9.64 -19.95
N LEU A 196 3.89 10.60 -19.23
CA LEU A 196 3.29 11.80 -19.83
C LEU A 196 4.34 12.61 -20.61
N ARG A 197 5.49 12.90 -19.97
CA ARG A 197 6.59 13.66 -20.58
C ARG A 197 7.10 13.04 -21.90
N ARG A 198 7.06 11.70 -22.00
CA ARG A 198 7.49 10.96 -23.21
C ARG A 198 6.38 10.79 -24.25
N GLY A 199 5.16 11.25 -23.97
CA GLY A 199 4.01 10.94 -24.84
C GLY A 199 3.67 9.43 -24.84
N GLY A 200 3.88 8.77 -23.69
CA GLY A 200 3.62 7.35 -23.49
C GLY A 200 2.14 7.03 -23.37
N PRO A 201 1.79 5.81 -22.88
CA PRO A 201 0.40 5.39 -22.79
C PRO A 201 -0.40 6.31 -21.84
N ALA A 202 -1.61 6.68 -22.30
CA ALA A 202 -2.55 7.43 -21.47
C ALA A 202 -3.01 6.59 -20.28
N LEU A 203 -2.98 7.19 -19.09
CA LEU A 203 -3.41 6.55 -17.86
C LEU A 203 -4.80 7.02 -17.46
N SER A 204 -5.67 6.09 -17.08
CA SER A 204 -7.01 6.41 -16.58
C SER A 204 -6.99 6.87 -15.12
N LEU A 205 -6.01 6.40 -14.33
CA LEU A 205 -5.90 6.69 -12.90
C LEU A 205 -4.48 6.38 -12.40
N GLN A 206 -3.99 7.16 -11.43
CA GLN A 206 -2.86 6.81 -10.59
C GLN A 206 -3.32 6.56 -9.13
N VAL A 207 -2.88 5.46 -8.52
CA VAL A 207 -3.23 5.09 -7.15
C VAL A 207 -1.97 5.10 -6.28
N LEU A 208 -1.91 6.03 -5.35
CA LEU A 208 -0.74 6.30 -4.51
C LEU A 208 -1.07 5.99 -3.05
N VAL A 209 -0.56 4.89 -2.52
CA VAL A 209 -0.88 4.45 -1.16
C VAL A 209 0.27 4.84 -0.23
N TYR A 210 0.00 5.76 0.71
CA TYR A 210 0.99 6.38 1.60
C TYR A 210 2.36 6.61 0.92
N PRO A 211 2.39 7.33 -0.22
CA PRO A 211 3.55 7.37 -1.09
C PRO A 211 4.71 8.18 -0.49
N ALA A 212 5.95 7.75 -0.72
CA ALA A 212 7.16 8.51 -0.41
C ALA A 212 7.49 9.44 -1.59
N THR A 213 6.88 10.61 -1.68
CA THR A 213 7.03 11.50 -2.84
C THR A 213 8.21 12.47 -2.74
N GLU A 214 8.91 12.49 -1.60
CA GLU A 214 10.04 13.36 -1.33
C GLU A 214 11.19 12.56 -0.70
N LEU A 215 12.39 12.65 -1.27
CA LEU A 215 13.56 11.92 -0.76
C LEU A 215 14.63 12.82 -0.12
N VAL A 216 14.44 14.14 -0.15
CA VAL A 216 15.41 15.12 0.36
C VAL A 216 14.94 15.77 1.65
N ASP A 217 13.75 16.41 1.60
CA ASP A 217 13.19 17.13 2.74
C ASP A 217 12.33 16.21 3.62
N ARG A 218 12.27 16.54 4.92
CA ARG A 218 11.41 15.85 5.88
C ARG A 218 10.29 16.76 6.34
N PHE A 219 9.08 16.29 6.26
CA PHE A 219 7.89 16.97 6.76
C PHE A 219 7.72 16.81 8.28
N PRO A 220 6.87 17.62 8.93
CA PRO A 220 6.59 17.53 10.37
C PRO A 220 6.12 16.14 10.82
N SER A 221 5.42 15.37 9.96
CA SER A 221 4.97 14.01 10.26
C SER A 221 6.10 13.05 10.62
N TYR A 222 7.34 13.28 10.14
CA TYR A 222 8.50 12.50 10.54
C TYR A 222 8.81 12.63 12.04
N VAL A 223 8.70 13.83 12.60
CA VAL A 223 8.89 14.08 14.03
C VAL A 223 7.68 13.63 14.83
N GLU A 224 6.48 13.95 14.34
CA GLU A 224 5.22 13.60 15.00
C GLU A 224 5.05 12.10 15.19
N ASN A 225 5.50 11.30 14.22
CA ASN A 225 5.33 9.85 14.19
C ASN A 225 6.66 9.08 14.36
N ALA A 226 7.71 9.71 14.88
CA ALA A 226 9.03 9.06 15.07
C ALA A 226 8.98 7.85 15.98
N TYR A 227 8.11 7.86 17.02
CA TYR A 227 8.12 6.88 18.09
C TYR A 227 6.76 6.24 18.34
N GLY A 228 6.75 4.92 18.46
CA GLY A 228 5.89 4.15 19.34
C GLY A 228 4.46 3.84 18.91
N ARG A 229 3.94 4.28 17.74
CA ARG A 229 2.57 3.95 17.30
C ARG A 229 2.47 3.69 15.82
N THR A 230 3.58 3.28 15.23
CA THR A 230 3.72 3.03 13.80
C THR A 230 4.55 1.78 13.56
N LEU A 231 4.47 1.21 12.37
CA LEU A 231 5.33 0.12 11.92
C LEU A 231 6.63 0.68 11.31
N LEU A 232 6.54 1.79 10.58
CA LEU A 232 7.69 2.52 10.06
C LEU A 232 8.18 3.49 11.14
N THR A 233 9.11 3.03 11.98
CA THR A 233 9.72 3.83 13.04
C THR A 233 10.84 4.72 12.52
N ASP A 234 11.29 5.71 13.32
CA ASP A 234 12.47 6.53 12.97
C ASP A 234 13.71 5.65 12.73
N HIS A 235 13.93 4.61 13.54
CA HIS A 235 15.00 3.64 13.33
C HIS A 235 14.89 2.93 11.97
N ALA A 236 13.68 2.54 11.57
CA ALA A 236 13.47 1.91 10.26
C ALA A 236 13.75 2.89 9.11
N VAL A 237 13.34 4.15 9.24
CA VAL A 237 13.64 5.20 8.27
C VAL A 237 15.14 5.41 8.15
N GLN A 238 15.85 5.56 9.27
CA GLN A 238 17.31 5.72 9.28
C GLN A 238 18.03 4.49 8.71
N TRP A 239 17.52 3.28 8.97
CA TRP A 239 18.08 2.06 8.38
C TRP A 239 17.92 2.06 6.85
N ILE A 240 16.74 2.43 6.34
CA ILE A 240 16.48 2.58 4.90
C ILE A 240 17.47 3.60 4.31
N GLU A 241 17.59 4.78 4.89
CA GLU A 241 18.50 5.83 4.42
C GLU A 241 19.96 5.36 4.39
N ARG A 242 20.42 4.70 5.45
CA ARG A 242 21.80 4.17 5.49
C ARG A 242 22.03 3.10 4.43
N THR A 243 21.04 2.24 4.19
CA THR A 243 21.14 1.17 3.19
C THR A 243 21.12 1.73 1.76
N LEU A 244 20.35 2.81 1.53
CA LEU A 244 20.29 3.47 0.23
C LEU A 244 21.46 4.41 -0.03
N ALA A 245 22.15 4.92 1.01
CA ALA A 245 23.16 5.97 0.88
C ALA A 245 24.17 5.72 -0.26
N PRO A 246 24.75 4.51 -0.44
CA PRO A 246 25.67 4.27 -1.55
C PRO A 246 25.06 4.43 -2.94
N SER A 247 23.73 4.24 -3.05
CA SER A 247 22.98 4.40 -4.31
C SER A 247 22.51 5.83 -4.52
N LEU A 248 22.54 6.67 -3.47
CA LEU A 248 22.03 8.06 -3.52
C LEU A 248 23.13 9.07 -3.85
N ASP A 249 24.39 8.76 -3.53
CA ASP A 249 25.53 9.69 -3.67
C ASP A 249 25.78 10.16 -5.12
N THR A 250 25.33 9.39 -6.11
CA THR A 250 25.51 9.66 -7.54
C THR A 250 24.26 10.24 -8.21
N LEU A 251 23.14 10.37 -7.47
CA LEU A 251 21.84 10.74 -8.01
C LEU A 251 21.46 12.15 -7.57
N ASP A 252 20.89 12.94 -8.50
CA ASP A 252 20.23 14.19 -8.15
C ASP A 252 18.84 13.93 -7.60
N LEU A 253 18.73 13.82 -6.27
CA LEU A 253 17.46 13.55 -5.60
C LEU A 253 16.47 14.73 -5.70
N LEU A 254 16.90 15.89 -6.17
CA LEU A 254 16.01 17.02 -6.46
C LEU A 254 15.27 16.83 -7.80
N ASP A 255 15.77 15.94 -8.66
CA ASP A 255 15.09 15.59 -9.90
C ASP A 255 13.70 14.93 -9.59
N PRO A 256 12.63 15.38 -10.24
CA PRO A 256 11.29 14.79 -10.13
C PRO A 256 11.25 13.27 -10.37
N TRP A 257 12.20 12.73 -11.10
CA TRP A 257 12.35 11.29 -11.31
C TRP A 257 12.58 10.52 -10.00
N TYR A 258 13.17 11.16 -8.98
CA TYR A 258 13.42 10.59 -7.64
C TYR A 258 12.47 11.16 -6.60
N SER A 259 12.22 12.47 -6.64
CA SER A 259 11.29 13.17 -5.75
C SER A 259 10.13 13.76 -6.54
N PRO A 260 9.12 12.95 -6.92
CA PRO A 260 8.07 13.36 -7.86
C PRO A 260 7.25 14.58 -7.40
N ARG A 261 7.23 14.88 -6.09
CA ARG A 261 6.62 16.10 -5.59
C ARG A 261 7.31 17.38 -6.11
N ARG A 262 8.57 17.28 -6.57
CA ARG A 262 9.36 18.43 -7.05
C ARG A 262 9.13 18.79 -8.52
N ASN A 263 8.27 18.05 -9.20
CA ASN A 263 7.88 18.41 -10.56
C ASN A 263 7.24 19.81 -10.55
N PRO A 264 7.75 20.77 -11.32
CA PRO A 264 7.20 22.11 -11.36
C PRO A 264 5.86 22.20 -12.11
N ASP A 265 5.53 21.19 -12.92
CA ASP A 265 4.32 21.15 -13.75
C ASP A 265 3.70 19.77 -13.68
N MET A 266 2.51 19.66 -13.08
CA MET A 266 1.74 18.43 -12.94
C MET A 266 0.45 18.43 -13.79
N HIS A 267 0.22 19.46 -14.61
CA HIS A 267 -0.93 19.50 -15.50
C HIS A 267 -0.98 18.26 -16.40
N ASP A 268 -2.17 17.90 -16.82
CA ASP A 268 -2.44 16.75 -17.70
C ASP A 268 -2.07 15.37 -17.14
N LEU A 269 -1.60 15.27 -15.89
CA LEU A 269 -1.42 13.99 -15.23
C LEU A 269 -2.78 13.30 -15.04
N ALA A 270 -2.77 11.97 -15.03
CA ALA A 270 -3.95 11.18 -14.73
C ALA A 270 -4.52 11.56 -13.34
N PRO A 271 -5.85 11.58 -13.18
CA PRO A 271 -6.47 11.72 -11.86
C PRO A 271 -5.86 10.79 -10.83
N ALA A 272 -5.88 11.18 -9.56
CA ALA A 272 -5.23 10.41 -8.50
C ALA A 272 -6.19 9.95 -7.40
N VAL A 273 -5.98 8.71 -6.91
CA VAL A 273 -6.44 8.28 -5.60
C VAL A 273 -5.23 8.24 -4.68
N ILE A 274 -5.27 9.01 -3.60
CA ILE A 274 -4.19 9.03 -2.60
C ILE A 274 -4.73 8.48 -1.28
N VAL A 275 -4.12 7.42 -0.78
CA VAL A 275 -4.42 6.85 0.53
C VAL A 275 -3.35 7.30 1.52
N SER A 276 -3.72 7.94 2.61
CA SER A 276 -2.78 8.35 3.66
C SER A 276 -3.18 7.80 5.03
N ALA A 277 -2.21 7.66 5.92
CA ALA A 277 -2.39 7.13 7.27
C ALA A 277 -1.95 8.16 8.32
N GLY A 278 -2.72 8.29 9.40
CA GLY A 278 -2.44 9.30 10.43
C GLY A 278 -1.16 9.06 11.21
N PHE A 279 -0.87 7.79 11.53
CA PHE A 279 0.33 7.35 12.26
C PHE A 279 1.43 6.90 11.29
N ASP A 280 1.84 7.80 10.41
CA ASP A 280 2.81 7.54 9.36
C ASP A 280 3.85 8.66 9.32
N PRO A 281 5.16 8.36 9.44
CA PRO A 281 6.21 9.37 9.30
C PRO A 281 6.18 10.10 7.96
N ILE A 282 5.84 9.40 6.86
CA ILE A 282 5.75 10.00 5.53
C ILE A 282 4.32 10.41 5.15
N ARG A 283 3.42 10.57 6.14
CA ARG A 283 2.03 11.03 5.90
C ARG A 283 1.98 12.29 5.07
N ASP A 284 2.78 13.27 5.45
CA ASP A 284 2.73 14.59 4.88
C ASP A 284 3.29 14.64 3.45
N ASP A 285 4.13 13.67 3.05
CA ASP A 285 4.57 13.49 1.67
C ASP A 285 3.36 13.31 0.72
N GLY A 286 2.48 12.38 1.07
CA GLY A 286 1.28 12.11 0.27
C GLY A 286 0.26 13.26 0.33
N LEU A 287 0.13 13.95 1.47
CA LEU A 287 -0.78 15.08 1.62
C LEU A 287 -0.31 16.30 0.80
N ASP A 288 0.99 16.58 0.82
CA ASP A 288 1.56 17.67 0.03
C ASP A 288 1.46 17.36 -1.47
N TYR A 289 1.74 16.12 -1.88
CA TYR A 289 1.60 15.72 -3.27
C TYR A 289 0.16 15.86 -3.77
N ALA A 290 -0.83 15.49 -2.94
CA ALA A 290 -2.25 15.69 -3.25
C ALA A 290 -2.59 17.18 -3.46
N ALA A 291 -2.04 18.07 -2.61
CA ALA A 291 -2.25 19.51 -2.71
C ALA A 291 -1.62 20.08 -3.99
N ARG A 292 -0.43 19.59 -4.37
CA ARG A 292 0.25 20.02 -5.60
C ARG A 292 -0.48 19.58 -6.86
N LEU A 293 -0.94 18.32 -6.91
CA LEU A 293 -1.78 17.84 -8.02
C LEU A 293 -3.02 18.73 -8.21
N ARG A 294 -3.73 19.05 -7.11
CA ARG A 294 -4.91 19.93 -7.17
C ARG A 294 -4.58 21.36 -7.60
N ALA A 295 -3.40 21.87 -7.22
CA ALA A 295 -2.96 23.20 -7.64
C ALA A 295 -2.74 23.28 -9.15
N ASP A 296 -2.47 22.15 -9.79
CA ASP A 296 -2.31 22.02 -11.25
C ASP A 296 -3.55 21.35 -11.90
N ASP A 297 -4.74 21.56 -11.32
CA ASP A 297 -6.04 21.11 -11.82
C ASP A 297 -6.20 19.60 -12.02
N VAL A 298 -5.33 18.78 -11.40
CA VAL A 298 -5.45 17.34 -11.42
C VAL A 298 -6.41 16.87 -10.32
N PRO A 299 -7.53 16.18 -10.64
CA PRO A 299 -8.48 15.70 -9.64
C PRO A 299 -7.86 14.68 -8.69
N VAL A 300 -8.08 14.84 -7.38
CA VAL A 300 -7.55 13.94 -6.34
C VAL A 300 -8.64 13.48 -5.38
N GLU A 301 -8.91 12.18 -5.34
CA GLU A 301 -9.64 11.57 -4.23
C GLU A 301 -8.65 11.19 -3.12
N LEU A 302 -8.58 12.02 -2.06
CA LEU A 302 -7.74 11.78 -0.90
C LEU A 302 -8.50 11.00 0.18
N LEU A 303 -8.07 9.77 0.45
CA LEU A 303 -8.60 8.89 1.48
C LEU A 303 -7.66 8.93 2.70
N HIS A 304 -8.01 9.71 3.71
CA HIS A 304 -7.18 9.91 4.89
C HIS A 304 -7.63 9.06 6.07
N TYR A 305 -6.92 7.96 6.36
CA TYR A 305 -7.18 7.02 7.46
C TYR A 305 -6.48 7.51 8.74
N ARG A 306 -7.17 8.29 9.55
CA ARG A 306 -6.62 9.00 10.72
C ARG A 306 -6.06 8.09 11.80
N GLY A 307 -6.62 6.87 11.94
CA GLY A 307 -6.25 5.88 12.95
C GLY A 307 -5.32 4.78 12.44
N GLN A 308 -4.83 4.87 11.20
CA GLN A 308 -4.00 3.85 10.60
C GLN A 308 -2.51 4.23 10.57
N PHE A 309 -1.67 3.24 10.31
CA PHE A 309 -0.21 3.32 10.33
C PHE A 309 0.38 3.00 8.94
N HIS A 310 1.63 3.39 8.71
CA HIS A 310 2.33 3.09 7.45
C HIS A 310 2.34 1.58 7.13
N GLY A 311 2.00 1.20 5.91
CA GLY A 311 1.99 -0.20 5.47
C GLY A 311 0.71 -0.97 5.85
N PHE A 312 -0.34 -0.32 6.42
CA PHE A 312 -1.53 -1.00 6.89
C PHE A 312 -2.26 -1.83 5.83
N LEU A 313 -2.11 -1.48 4.55
CA LEU A 313 -2.78 -2.16 3.44
C LEU A 313 -2.42 -3.65 3.35
N ASN A 314 -1.21 -4.04 3.77
CA ASN A 314 -0.70 -5.40 3.74
C ASN A 314 -1.35 -6.35 4.78
N PHE A 315 -2.18 -5.83 5.70
CA PHE A 315 -2.69 -6.57 6.85
C PHE A 315 -4.20 -6.77 6.82
N ASP A 316 -4.77 -6.95 5.64
CA ASP A 316 -6.22 -7.04 5.43
C ASP A 316 -6.89 -8.26 6.06
N SER A 317 -6.13 -9.27 6.52
CA SER A 317 -6.66 -10.37 7.34
C SER A 317 -7.13 -9.92 8.71
N VAL A 318 -6.45 -8.93 9.30
CA VAL A 318 -6.64 -8.51 10.69
C VAL A 318 -7.07 -7.05 10.82
N ASN A 319 -7.08 -6.30 9.73
CA ASN A 319 -7.37 -4.87 9.72
C ASN A 319 -8.54 -4.54 8.76
N GLY A 320 -9.65 -4.06 9.32
CA GLY A 320 -10.84 -3.67 8.56
C GLY A 320 -10.62 -2.44 7.68
N ALA A 321 -9.77 -1.51 8.10
CA ALA A 321 -9.41 -0.33 7.32
C ALA A 321 -8.64 -0.70 6.04
N SER A 322 -7.80 -1.77 6.09
CA SER A 322 -7.13 -2.30 4.88
C SER A 322 -8.14 -2.79 3.86
N ARG A 323 -9.17 -3.53 4.31
CA ARG A 323 -10.24 -4.04 3.43
C ARG A 323 -11.07 -2.91 2.83
N ASP A 324 -11.39 -1.89 3.63
CA ASP A 324 -12.10 -0.69 3.18
C ASP A 324 -11.28 0.08 2.14
N ALA A 325 -9.99 0.28 2.37
CA ALA A 325 -9.10 0.96 1.43
C ALA A 325 -8.98 0.21 0.10
N LEU A 326 -8.79 -1.11 0.14
CA LEU A 326 -8.73 -1.95 -1.06
C LEU A 326 -10.04 -1.92 -1.86
N GLN A 327 -11.20 -1.90 -1.17
CA GLN A 327 -12.50 -1.76 -1.83
C GLN A 327 -12.67 -0.39 -2.49
N ARG A 328 -12.33 0.70 -1.80
CA ARG A 328 -12.40 2.07 -2.35
C ARG A 328 -11.47 2.26 -3.54
N ILE A 329 -10.24 1.72 -3.48
CA ILE A 329 -9.33 1.69 -4.63
C ILE A 329 -9.98 0.95 -5.80
N GLY A 330 -10.57 -0.22 -5.55
CA GLY A 330 -11.27 -0.98 -6.59
C GLY A 330 -12.44 -0.22 -7.20
N ASP A 331 -13.23 0.47 -6.39
CA ASP A 331 -14.37 1.26 -6.88
C ASP A 331 -13.92 2.48 -7.69
N ALA A 332 -12.84 3.16 -7.29
CA ALA A 332 -12.25 4.25 -8.04
C ALA A 332 -11.69 3.78 -9.40
N LEU A 333 -11.00 2.64 -9.43
CA LEU A 333 -10.52 2.03 -10.67
C LEU A 333 -11.68 1.67 -11.61
N LYS A 334 -12.78 1.10 -11.10
CA LYS A 334 -13.99 0.83 -11.91
C LYS A 334 -14.54 2.10 -12.53
N GLY A 335 -14.66 3.18 -11.74
CA GLY A 335 -15.12 4.47 -12.22
C GLY A 335 -14.23 5.02 -13.33
N ALA A 336 -12.92 5.01 -13.11
CA ALA A 336 -11.94 5.49 -14.08
C ALA A 336 -11.97 4.68 -15.39
N PHE A 337 -12.02 3.35 -15.31
CA PHE A 337 -12.13 2.48 -16.47
C PHE A 337 -13.46 2.61 -17.21
N ALA A 338 -14.53 3.01 -16.51
CA ALA A 338 -15.81 3.36 -17.12
C ALA A 338 -15.86 4.81 -17.63
N ARG A 339 -14.73 5.55 -17.57
CA ARG A 339 -14.62 6.95 -17.97
C ARG A 339 -15.62 7.87 -17.25
N GLN A 340 -15.93 7.54 -15.99
CA GLN A 340 -16.71 8.42 -15.13
C GLN A 340 -15.88 9.65 -14.73
N PRO A 341 -16.51 10.80 -14.45
CA PRO A 341 -15.79 11.96 -13.95
C PRO A 341 -14.96 11.62 -12.73
N ALA A 342 -13.70 12.04 -12.73
CA ALA A 342 -12.80 11.82 -11.60
C ALA A 342 -13.30 12.58 -10.36
N ALA A 343 -13.23 11.93 -9.20
CA ALA A 343 -13.57 12.58 -7.94
C ALA A 343 -12.44 13.52 -7.51
N ASP A 344 -12.79 14.76 -7.14
CA ASP A 344 -11.89 15.68 -6.44
C ASP A 344 -12.47 15.98 -5.07
N ARG A 345 -12.01 15.24 -4.06
CA ARG A 345 -12.52 15.33 -2.68
C ARG A 345 -11.54 14.76 -1.67
N THR A 346 -11.69 15.18 -0.42
CA THR A 346 -10.99 14.59 0.73
C THR A 346 -11.99 13.87 1.63
N ILE A 347 -11.75 12.58 1.88
CA ILE A 347 -12.53 11.76 2.79
C ILE A 347 -11.68 11.46 4.02
N GLU A 348 -12.03 12.07 5.15
CA GLU A 348 -11.43 11.73 6.43
C GLU A 348 -12.13 10.51 7.03
N ILE A 349 -11.41 9.39 7.06
CA ILE A 349 -11.90 8.15 7.61
C ILE A 349 -11.57 8.15 9.10
N ALA A 350 -12.60 8.45 9.89
CA ALA A 350 -12.47 8.65 11.32
C ALA A 350 -12.27 7.35 12.09
N ASP A 351 -11.71 7.48 13.31
CA ASP A 351 -11.72 6.44 14.33
C ASP A 351 -13.14 5.89 14.53
N ARG A 352 -13.28 4.57 14.46
CA ARG A 352 -14.56 3.84 14.54
C ARG A 352 -15.15 3.76 15.95
N MET A 353 -14.82 4.70 16.84
CA MET A 353 -15.32 4.70 18.22
C MET A 353 -16.68 5.43 18.32
N PRO A 354 -17.78 4.73 18.62
CA PRO A 354 -19.01 5.43 18.97
C PRO A 354 -18.80 6.23 20.25
N ARG A 355 -19.01 7.52 20.20
CA ARG A 355 -18.86 8.46 21.33
C ARG A 355 -19.79 8.19 22.53
N LYS A 356 -20.69 7.19 22.47
CA LYS A 356 -21.77 6.97 23.46
C LYS A 356 -21.77 5.59 24.13
N HIS A 357 -20.63 4.88 24.23
CA HIS A 357 -20.59 3.62 24.96
C HIS A 357 -20.06 3.78 26.38
N SER A 358 -20.61 2.99 27.32
CA SER A 358 -20.07 2.91 28.68
C SER A 358 -18.62 2.47 28.66
N ARG A 359 -17.82 2.93 29.63
CA ARG A 359 -16.39 2.55 29.73
C ARG A 359 -16.20 1.03 29.73
N LEU A 360 -17.07 0.29 30.43
CA LEU A 360 -17.05 -1.19 30.48
C LEU A 360 -17.23 -1.82 29.10
N ARG A 361 -18.12 -1.31 28.27
CA ARG A 361 -18.34 -1.84 26.92
C ARG A 361 -17.17 -1.53 25.99
N CYS A 362 -16.58 -0.34 26.10
CA CYS A 362 -15.36 0.02 25.38
C CYS A 362 -14.18 -0.90 25.74
N THR A 363 -14.00 -1.21 27.04
CA THR A 363 -12.95 -2.11 27.51
C THR A 363 -13.19 -3.54 27.06
N ALA A 364 -14.43 -4.03 27.10
CA ALA A 364 -14.79 -5.36 26.62
C ALA A 364 -14.57 -5.52 25.12
N ASP A 365 -14.95 -4.54 24.32
CA ASP A 365 -14.72 -4.53 22.86
C ASP A 365 -13.23 -4.44 22.52
N GLU A 366 -12.45 -3.68 23.30
CA GLU A 366 -10.99 -3.60 23.11
C GLU A 366 -10.31 -4.94 23.42
N LEU A 367 -10.71 -5.58 24.52
CA LEU A 367 -10.20 -6.89 24.91
C LEU A 367 -10.57 -7.95 23.87
N ALA A 368 -11.82 -7.96 23.40
CA ALA A 368 -12.29 -8.89 22.37
C ALA A 368 -11.53 -8.68 21.05
N THR A 369 -11.35 -7.43 20.59
CA THR A 369 -10.57 -7.11 19.39
C THR A 369 -9.12 -7.55 19.52
N SER A 370 -8.49 -7.24 20.66
CA SER A 370 -7.09 -7.64 20.92
C SER A 370 -6.94 -9.17 20.91
N THR A 371 -7.84 -9.88 21.58
CA THR A 371 -7.82 -11.35 21.65
C THR A 371 -8.01 -11.98 20.27
N LEU A 372 -9.00 -11.52 19.51
CA LEU A 372 -9.26 -12.02 18.16
C LEU A 372 -8.11 -11.73 17.19
N THR A 373 -7.55 -10.53 17.24
CA THR A 373 -6.40 -10.16 16.40
C THR A 373 -5.19 -11.02 16.75
N THR A 374 -4.87 -11.19 18.03
CA THR A 374 -3.76 -12.04 18.50
C THR A 374 -3.95 -13.47 18.03
N TRP A 375 -5.16 -14.01 18.18
CA TRP A 375 -5.46 -15.37 17.77
C TRP A 375 -5.30 -15.56 16.26
N VAL A 376 -5.83 -14.65 15.42
CA VAL A 376 -5.70 -14.73 13.96
C VAL A 376 -4.24 -14.64 13.54
N VAL A 377 -3.46 -13.71 14.11
CA VAL A 377 -2.03 -13.57 13.84
C VAL A 377 -1.29 -14.87 14.18
N THR A 378 -1.50 -15.42 15.38
CA THR A 378 -0.82 -16.63 15.83
C THR A 378 -1.18 -17.84 14.99
N GLU A 379 -2.44 -18.03 14.65
CA GLU A 379 -2.92 -19.14 13.80
C GLU A 379 -2.29 -19.06 12.40
N ARG A 380 -2.27 -17.88 11.80
CA ARG A 380 -1.71 -17.71 10.46
C ARG A 380 -0.21 -17.92 10.42
N TRP A 381 0.52 -17.38 11.40
CA TRP A 381 1.94 -17.67 11.53
C TRP A 381 2.22 -19.14 11.76
N GLY A 382 1.42 -19.82 12.58
CA GLY A 382 1.50 -21.26 12.77
C GLY A 382 1.36 -22.05 11.47
N ILE A 383 0.42 -21.66 10.59
CA ILE A 383 0.25 -22.29 9.26
C ILE A 383 1.49 -22.06 8.38
N VAL A 384 2.03 -20.83 8.35
CA VAL A 384 3.22 -20.51 7.55
C VAL A 384 4.42 -21.30 8.03
N LEU A 385 4.69 -21.32 9.33
CA LEU A 385 5.79 -22.07 9.93
C LEU A 385 5.65 -23.57 9.66
N PHE A 386 4.46 -24.14 9.80
CA PHE A 386 4.20 -25.53 9.49
C PHE A 386 4.52 -25.89 8.02
N ARG A 387 4.13 -25.02 7.08
CA ARG A 387 4.45 -25.20 5.65
C ARG A 387 5.95 -25.15 5.38
N LEU A 388 6.70 -24.34 6.12
CA LEU A 388 8.15 -24.23 5.98
C LEU A 388 8.89 -25.43 6.56
N LEU A 389 8.46 -25.92 7.73
CA LEU A 389 9.10 -27.03 8.45
C LEU A 389 8.82 -28.39 7.83
N SER A 390 7.70 -28.54 7.12
CA SER A 390 7.27 -29.79 6.51
C SER A 390 6.76 -29.63 5.09
N PRO A 391 7.60 -29.26 4.11
CA PRO A 391 7.14 -29.05 2.73
C PRO A 391 6.54 -30.32 2.09
N LYS A 392 7.10 -31.50 2.41
CA LYS A 392 6.58 -32.80 1.95
C LYS A 392 5.26 -33.17 2.65
N ALA A 393 5.19 -33.00 3.97
CA ALA A 393 3.97 -33.17 4.74
C ALA A 393 2.88 -32.19 4.28
N SER A 394 3.23 -30.95 3.93
CA SER A 394 2.29 -29.96 3.41
C SER A 394 1.63 -30.37 2.09
N LYS A 395 2.32 -31.07 1.19
CA LYS A 395 1.73 -31.62 -0.05
C LYS A 395 0.82 -32.83 0.23
N VAL A 396 1.23 -33.72 1.10
CA VAL A 396 0.44 -34.93 1.52
C VAL A 396 -0.67 -34.50 2.48
N CYS A 397 -0.38 -33.60 3.42
CA CYS A 397 -1.35 -33.04 4.36
C CYS A 397 -2.37 -32.11 3.70
N GLY A 398 -2.06 -31.51 2.56
CA GLY A 398 -3.05 -30.76 1.76
C GLY A 398 -4.30 -31.61 1.44
N LEU A 399 -4.14 -32.94 1.35
CA LEU A 399 -5.24 -33.91 1.16
C LEU A 399 -5.78 -34.48 2.48
N LEU A 400 -4.91 -34.78 3.46
CA LEU A 400 -5.28 -35.49 4.68
C LEU A 400 -5.57 -34.59 5.89
N ILE A 401 -5.01 -33.38 5.91
CA ILE A 401 -5.20 -32.40 7.02
C ILE A 401 -6.23 -31.33 6.68
N LYS A 402 -6.70 -31.21 5.43
CA LYS A 402 -7.88 -30.36 5.13
C LYS A 402 -9.00 -30.52 6.16
N PRO A 403 -9.38 -31.71 6.60
CA PRO A 403 -10.40 -31.87 7.63
C PRO A 403 -10.02 -31.27 9.00
N TRP A 404 -8.74 -31.30 9.38
CA TRP A 404 -8.28 -30.78 10.68
C TRP A 404 -8.11 -29.25 10.66
N PHE A 405 -7.77 -28.66 9.51
CA PHE A 405 -7.70 -27.21 9.37
C PHE A 405 -9.04 -26.58 8.92
N LEU A 406 -10.01 -27.38 8.49
CA LEU A 406 -11.35 -26.89 8.14
C LEU A 406 -12.03 -26.19 9.33
N PRO A 407 -12.02 -26.77 10.56
CA PRO A 407 -12.56 -26.09 11.74
C PRO A 407 -11.83 -24.77 12.06
N THR A 408 -10.50 -24.75 11.99
CA THR A 408 -9.72 -23.51 12.27
C THR A 408 -9.96 -22.47 11.18
N ALA A 409 -10.05 -22.88 9.90
CA ALA A 409 -10.40 -21.98 8.80
C ALA A 409 -11.83 -21.42 8.93
N MET A 410 -12.78 -22.24 9.38
CA MET A 410 -14.15 -21.79 9.68
C MET A 410 -14.19 -20.86 10.89
N MET A 411 -13.46 -21.20 11.97
CA MET A 411 -13.33 -20.34 13.16
C MET A 411 -12.66 -19.02 12.80
N ARG A 412 -11.62 -19.03 11.98
CA ARG A 412 -10.98 -17.82 11.46
C ARG A 412 -11.95 -16.97 10.65
N ARG A 413 -12.71 -17.56 9.72
CA ARG A 413 -13.74 -16.82 8.96
C ARG A 413 -14.78 -16.20 9.90
N LYS A 414 -15.20 -16.93 10.92
CA LYS A 414 -16.12 -16.42 11.95
C LYS A 414 -15.48 -15.31 12.78
N ALA A 415 -14.19 -15.42 13.14
CA ALA A 415 -13.47 -14.40 13.87
C ALA A 415 -13.29 -13.11 13.02
N ILE A 416 -12.88 -13.24 11.77
CA ILE A 416 -12.78 -12.11 10.83
C ILE A 416 -14.16 -11.48 10.60
N SER A 417 -15.20 -12.29 10.37
CA SER A 417 -16.59 -11.82 10.27
C SER A 417 -17.08 -11.21 11.58
N GLY A 418 -16.57 -11.65 12.74
CA GLY A 418 -16.80 -11.04 14.05
C GLY A 418 -16.16 -9.66 14.17
N LEU A 419 -14.91 -9.54 13.74
CA LEU A 419 -14.20 -8.26 13.65
C LEU A 419 -14.92 -7.30 12.68
N ASP A 420 -15.34 -7.80 11.51
CA ASP A 420 -16.11 -7.01 10.54
C ASP A 420 -17.46 -6.55 11.10
N ARG A 421 -18.17 -7.41 11.83
CA ARG A 421 -19.43 -7.04 12.50
C ARG A 421 -19.23 -6.06 13.64
N MET A 422 -18.15 -6.19 14.41
CA MET A 422 -17.80 -5.22 15.44
C MET A 422 -17.40 -3.88 14.82
N ALA A 423 -16.73 -3.92 13.67
CA ALA A 423 -16.40 -2.77 12.87
C ALA A 423 -17.65 -2.13 12.23
N ALA A 424 -18.58 -2.93 11.70
CA ALA A 424 -19.84 -2.47 11.08
C ALA A 424 -20.84 -1.88 12.08
N ARG A 425 -20.81 -2.28 13.36
CA ARG A 425 -21.60 -1.64 14.43
C ARG A 425 -21.10 -0.24 14.78
N GLN A 426 -19.95 0.11 14.29
CA GLN A 426 -19.36 1.42 14.36
C GLN A 426 -19.68 2.09 13.01
N THR A 427 -20.77 2.84 12.97
CA THR A 427 -21.12 3.61 11.79
C THR A 427 -19.98 4.57 11.47
N TRP A 428 -19.45 4.46 10.25
CA TRP A 428 -18.74 5.58 9.66
C TRP A 428 -19.71 6.77 9.75
N PRO A 429 -19.28 7.96 10.20
CA PRO A 429 -20.11 9.13 10.07
C PRO A 429 -20.54 9.19 8.61
N THR A 430 -21.85 9.09 8.38
CA THR A 430 -22.42 9.32 7.07
C THR A 430 -21.79 10.57 6.49
N GLU A 431 -21.30 10.45 5.27
CA GLU A 431 -20.75 11.53 4.47
C GLU A 431 -21.65 12.78 4.64
N LYS A 432 -21.31 13.65 5.57
CA LYS A 432 -21.73 15.04 5.43
C LYS A 432 -20.80 15.55 4.33
N ASN A 433 -21.34 15.55 3.12
CA ASN A 433 -20.77 16.26 1.99
C ASN A 433 -20.20 17.58 2.48
N CYS A 434 -18.89 17.66 2.67
CA CYS A 434 -18.21 18.92 2.64
C CYS A 434 -18.03 19.28 1.17
N THR A 435 -19.15 19.51 0.46
CA THR A 435 -19.14 20.36 -0.72
C THR A 435 -18.74 21.73 -0.20
N VAL A 436 -17.49 22.07 -0.35
CA VAL A 436 -17.06 23.46 -0.34
C VAL A 436 -17.61 24.00 -1.66
N ASN A 437 -18.72 24.71 -1.59
CA ASN A 437 -19.11 25.59 -2.69
C ASN A 437 -18.01 26.61 -2.90
N PRO A 438 -17.76 27.01 -4.15
CA PRO A 438 -16.67 27.87 -4.58
C PRO A 438 -16.62 29.20 -3.87
#